data_f4c8b693d594ce61d5670e22b1205adf
#
_entry.id   f4c8b693d594ce61d5670e22b1205adf
#
_cell.length_a   1.000
_cell.length_b   1.000
_cell.length_c   1.000
_cell.angle_alpha   90.00
_cell.angle_beta   90.00
_cell.angle_gamma   90.00
#
_symmetry.space_group_name_H-M   'P 1'
#
loop_
_entity.id
_entity.type
_entity.pdbx_description
1 polymer ?
#
loop_
_entity_poly.entity_id
_entity_poly.type
_entity_poly.pdbx_seq_one_letter_code
_entity_poly.pdbx_strand_id
1 'polypeptide(L)'
;MYKHLVIASAKASPKQLASMLWKTCNVVMQEGGVVQKLENHGVQPLSYPFVDRRGMEVQRHTRGRFIFADICCPPTALKEVERRLNLDEHFLRSKNFKQRQ
;
A
#
# COMPACT_ATOMS: atom_id res chain seq x y z
N MET A 1 -1.62 14.99 -8.64
CA MET A 1 -2.11 13.60 -8.72
C MET A 1 -0.97 12.62 -8.59
N TYR A 2 -1.21 11.54 -7.88
CA TYR A 2 -0.19 10.51 -7.65
C TYR A 2 -0.73 9.15 -8.02
N LYS A 3 0.13 8.32 -8.59
CA LYS A 3 -0.12 6.88 -8.68
C LYS A 3 0.59 6.22 -7.50
N HIS A 4 -0.19 5.62 -6.62
CA HIS A 4 0.31 5.00 -5.40
C HIS A 4 0.32 3.48 -5.57
N LEU A 5 1.48 2.88 -5.38
CA LEU A 5 1.62 1.43 -5.40
C LEU A 5 1.76 0.92 -3.97
N VAL A 6 0.90 -0.02 -3.61
CA VAL A 6 1.00 -0.75 -2.34
C VAL A 6 1.31 -2.21 -2.66
N ILE A 7 2.34 -2.74 -2.02
CA ILE A 7 2.67 -4.16 -2.09
C ILE A 7 2.34 -4.77 -0.75
N ALA A 8 1.34 -5.66 -0.75
CA ALA A 8 0.88 -6.37 0.44
C ALA A 8 1.40 -7.79 0.44
N SER A 9 1.38 -8.43 1.62
CA SER A 9 1.74 -9.83 1.74
C SER A 9 0.82 -10.71 0.88
N ALA A 10 1.40 -11.65 0.15
CA ALA A 10 0.63 -12.62 -0.62
C ALA A 10 -0.25 -13.52 0.27
N LYS A 11 0.08 -13.60 1.56
CA LYS A 11 -0.67 -14.39 2.54
C LYS A 11 -1.85 -13.64 3.15
N ALA A 12 -2.00 -12.35 2.87
CA ALA A 12 -3.11 -11.57 3.40
C ALA A 12 -4.43 -12.09 2.83
N SER A 13 -5.43 -12.28 3.70
CA SER A 13 -6.77 -12.66 3.27
C SER A 13 -7.45 -11.48 2.56
N PRO A 14 -8.49 -11.73 1.74
CA PRO A 14 -9.24 -10.64 1.13
C PRO A 14 -9.79 -9.63 2.14
N LYS A 15 -10.20 -10.12 3.31
CA LYS A 15 -10.72 -9.26 4.38
C LYS A 15 -9.61 -8.37 4.98
N GLN A 16 -8.44 -8.94 5.21
CA GLN A 16 -7.28 -8.19 5.72
C GLN A 16 -6.82 -7.14 4.71
N LEU A 17 -6.79 -7.51 3.44
CA LEU A 17 -6.43 -6.62 2.35
C LEU A 17 -7.43 -5.46 2.23
N ALA A 18 -8.73 -5.76 2.28
CA ALA A 18 -9.77 -4.75 2.23
C ALA A 18 -9.67 -3.77 3.41
N SER A 19 -9.39 -4.27 4.61
CA SER A 19 -9.20 -3.43 5.79
C SER A 19 -8.02 -2.47 5.62
N MET A 20 -6.91 -2.95 5.10
CA MET A 20 -5.71 -2.12 4.85
C MET A 20 -6.02 -1.02 3.82
N LEU A 21 -6.67 -1.37 2.71
CA LEU A 21 -7.05 -0.42 1.67
C LEU A 21 -8.07 0.60 2.17
N TRP A 22 -9.02 0.17 2.98
CA TRP A 22 -10.00 1.06 3.57
C TRP A 22 -9.34 2.13 4.44
N LYS A 23 -8.37 1.73 5.27
CA LYS A 23 -7.60 2.68 6.10
C LYS A 23 -6.86 3.70 5.24
N THR A 24 -6.23 3.24 4.15
CA THR A 24 -5.53 4.12 3.21
C THR A 24 -6.48 5.14 2.59
N CYS A 25 -7.61 4.69 2.07
CA CYS A 25 -8.59 5.56 1.44
C CYS A 25 -9.17 6.57 2.44
N ASN A 26 -9.42 6.11 3.67
CA ASN A 26 -9.96 6.96 4.73
C ASN A 26 -8.99 8.09 5.09
N VAL A 27 -7.70 7.79 5.21
CA VAL A 27 -6.68 8.81 5.48
C VAL A 27 -6.63 9.84 4.36
N VAL A 28 -6.65 9.39 3.11
CA VAL A 28 -6.62 10.29 1.95
C VAL A 28 -7.83 11.24 1.98
N MET A 29 -9.03 10.71 2.24
CA MET A 29 -10.24 11.51 2.31
C MET A 29 -10.23 12.49 3.48
N GLN A 30 -9.73 12.09 4.64
CA GLN A 30 -9.62 12.96 5.82
C GLN A 30 -8.69 14.15 5.57
N GLU A 31 -7.67 13.96 4.76
CA GLU A 31 -6.71 15.00 4.39
C GLU A 31 -7.17 15.85 3.20
N GLY A 32 -8.42 15.70 2.79
CA GLY A 32 -9.00 16.47 1.70
C GLY A 32 -8.70 15.94 0.31
N GLY A 33 -8.20 14.72 0.21
CA GLY A 33 -7.92 14.09 -1.08
C GLY A 33 -9.03 13.20 -1.58
N VAL A 34 -8.85 12.68 -2.78
CA VAL A 34 -9.79 11.79 -3.45
C VAL A 34 -9.02 10.59 -4.02
N VAL A 35 -9.56 9.40 -3.83
CA VAL A 35 -9.09 8.18 -4.50
C VAL A 35 -9.96 7.98 -5.73
N GLN A 36 -9.36 8.11 -6.91
CA GLN A 36 -10.10 8.05 -8.17
C GLN A 36 -10.22 6.63 -8.72
N LYS A 37 -9.23 5.79 -8.47
CA LYS A 37 -9.19 4.46 -9.03
C LYS A 37 -8.36 3.54 -8.16
N LEU A 38 -8.82 2.28 -8.02
CA LEU A 38 -8.07 1.20 -7.39
C LEU A 38 -7.98 0.03 -8.36
N GLU A 39 -6.77 -0.50 -8.54
CA GLU A 39 -6.53 -1.67 -9.37
C GLU A 39 -5.75 -2.71 -8.60
N ASN A 40 -6.28 -3.93 -8.53
CA ASN A 40 -5.57 -5.07 -7.96
C ASN A 40 -4.93 -5.85 -9.10
N HIS A 41 -3.60 -5.82 -9.16
CA HIS A 41 -2.83 -6.51 -10.19
C HIS A 41 -2.45 -7.94 -9.79
N GLY A 42 -2.94 -8.41 -8.67
CA GLY A 42 -2.74 -9.77 -8.22
C GLY A 42 -1.38 -10.00 -7.57
N VAL A 43 -1.12 -11.27 -7.29
CA VAL A 43 0.14 -11.68 -6.67
C VAL A 43 1.19 -11.84 -7.75
N GLN A 44 2.33 -11.17 -7.57
CA GLN A 44 3.44 -11.18 -8.52
C GLN A 44 4.76 -11.38 -7.77
N PRO A 45 5.79 -11.91 -8.44
CA PRO A 45 7.10 -12.03 -7.82
C PRO A 45 7.71 -10.66 -7.56
N LEU A 46 8.42 -10.54 -6.45
CA LEU A 46 9.15 -9.33 -6.10
C LEU A 46 10.49 -9.34 -6.83
N SER A 47 10.95 -8.15 -7.26
CA SER A 47 12.29 -8.00 -7.88
C SER A 47 13.38 -8.43 -6.91
N TYR A 48 13.21 -8.09 -5.61
CA TYR A 48 14.11 -8.49 -4.54
C TYR A 48 13.29 -9.07 -3.41
N PRO A 49 13.76 -10.13 -2.73
CA PRO A 49 13.06 -10.65 -1.56
C PRO A 49 12.94 -9.56 -0.49
N PHE A 50 11.78 -9.50 0.14
CA PHE A 50 11.54 -8.61 1.27
C PHE A 50 11.69 -9.42 2.55
N VAL A 51 12.59 -8.96 3.43
CA VAL A 51 12.82 -9.59 4.75
C VAL A 51 12.09 -8.74 5.79
N ASP A 52 11.06 -9.32 6.39
CA ASP A 52 10.27 -8.66 7.41
C ASP A 52 10.79 -9.05 8.79
N ARG A 53 11.26 -8.04 9.55
CA ARG A 53 11.81 -8.22 10.89
C ARG A 53 10.95 -7.59 11.98
N ARG A 54 9.72 -7.21 11.64
CA ARG A 54 8.82 -6.52 12.57
C ARG A 54 8.24 -7.43 13.64
N GLY A 55 8.15 -8.73 13.37
CA GLY A 55 7.62 -9.72 14.31
C GLY A 55 8.72 -10.44 15.08
N MET A 56 8.32 -11.42 15.90
CA MET A 56 9.24 -12.24 16.66
C MET A 56 10.08 -13.15 15.76
N GLU A 57 9.53 -13.57 14.63
CA GLU A 57 10.21 -14.37 13.63
C GLU A 57 10.48 -13.54 12.38
N VAL A 58 11.66 -13.74 11.80
CA VAL A 58 12.01 -13.13 10.53
C VAL A 58 11.26 -13.86 9.42
N GLN A 59 10.50 -13.11 8.61
CA GLN A 59 9.77 -13.64 7.47
C GLN A 59 10.37 -13.12 6.18
N ARG A 60 10.54 -14.02 5.22
CA ARG A 60 11.04 -13.67 3.89
C ARG A 60 9.92 -13.79 2.88
N HIS A 61 9.66 -12.71 2.17
CA HIS A 61 8.64 -12.65 1.13
C HIS A 61 9.31 -12.58 -0.24
N THR A 62 8.96 -13.50 -1.12
CA THR A 62 9.44 -13.50 -2.52
C THR A 62 8.35 -13.06 -3.49
N ARG A 63 7.09 -13.00 -3.02
CA ARG A 63 5.92 -12.60 -3.80
C ARG A 63 5.11 -11.61 -2.99
N GLY A 64 4.36 -10.78 -3.67
CA GLY A 64 3.46 -9.82 -3.03
C GLY A 64 2.27 -9.51 -3.92
N ARG A 65 1.22 -8.97 -3.32
CA ARG A 65 0.04 -8.50 -4.04
C ARG A 65 0.22 -7.03 -4.39
N PHE A 66 0.14 -6.73 -5.66
CA PHE A 66 0.36 -5.38 -6.19
C PHE A 66 -0.98 -4.69 -6.38
N ILE A 67 -1.14 -3.54 -5.74
CA ILE A 67 -2.34 -2.73 -5.82
C ILE A 67 -1.95 -1.30 -6.18
N PHE A 68 -2.52 -0.80 -7.26
CA PHE A 68 -2.32 0.58 -7.71
C PHE A 68 -3.55 1.42 -7.39
N ALA A 69 -3.30 2.65 -6.95
CA ALA A 69 -4.34 3.61 -6.68
C ALA A 69 -4.00 4.95 -7.33
N ASP A 70 -4.96 5.55 -8.00
CA ASP A 70 -4.83 6.91 -8.50
C ASP A 70 -5.42 7.85 -7.45
N ILE A 71 -4.55 8.67 -6.84
CA ILE A 71 -4.89 9.53 -5.71
C ILE A 71 -4.61 10.98 -6.06
N CYS A 72 -5.59 11.84 -5.79
CA CYS A 72 -5.42 13.28 -5.83
C CYS A 72 -5.42 13.81 -4.39
N CYS A 73 -4.25 14.22 -3.90
CA CYS A 73 -4.11 14.68 -2.52
C CYS A 73 -2.88 15.58 -2.34
N PRO A 74 -2.79 16.34 -1.23
CA PRO A 74 -1.57 17.05 -0.86
C PRO A 74 -0.44 16.06 -0.51
N PRO A 75 0.83 16.45 -0.69
CA PRO A 75 1.97 15.59 -0.30
C PRO A 75 1.96 15.15 1.16
N THR A 76 1.42 15.97 2.04
CA THR A 76 1.31 15.64 3.47
C THR A 76 0.41 14.42 3.72
N ALA A 77 -0.62 14.24 2.90
CA ALA A 77 -1.51 13.08 2.99
C ALA A 77 -0.76 11.78 2.67
N LEU A 78 0.16 11.81 1.71
CA LEU A 78 0.96 10.63 1.35
C LEU A 78 1.85 10.18 2.51
N LYS A 79 2.44 11.12 3.24
CA LYS A 79 3.26 10.79 4.42
C LYS A 79 2.44 10.11 5.50
N GLU A 80 1.22 10.59 5.72
CA GLU A 80 0.32 9.99 6.71
C GLU A 80 -0.12 8.59 6.27
N VAL A 81 -0.39 8.39 4.98
CA VAL A 81 -0.72 7.08 4.43
C VAL A 81 0.43 6.10 4.67
N GLU A 82 1.66 6.50 4.37
CA GLU A 82 2.84 5.67 4.59
C GLU A 82 3.01 5.30 6.06
N ARG A 83 2.83 6.28 6.94
CA ARG A 83 2.92 6.06 8.38
C ARG A 83 1.91 5.00 8.85
N ARG A 84 0.67 5.10 8.37
CA ARG A 84 -0.40 4.15 8.72
C ARG A 84 -0.15 2.77 8.14
N LEU A 85 0.29 2.69 6.89
CA LEU A 85 0.61 1.41 6.25
C LEU A 85 1.75 0.69 6.95
N ASN A 86 2.77 1.42 7.41
CA ASN A 86 3.90 0.81 8.11
C ASN A 86 3.51 0.15 9.43
N LEU A 87 2.34 0.48 9.98
CA LEU A 87 1.81 -0.15 11.18
C LEU A 87 1.03 -1.44 10.89
N ASP A 88 0.73 -1.72 9.63
CA ASP A 88 -0.01 -2.91 9.24
C ASP A 88 0.96 -4.06 8.97
N GLU A 89 0.71 -5.21 9.62
CA GLU A 89 1.58 -6.39 9.50
C GLU A 89 1.56 -7.02 8.11
N HIS A 90 0.52 -6.77 7.33
CA HIS A 90 0.37 -7.32 5.98
C HIS A 90 0.95 -6.41 4.89
N PHE A 91 1.40 -5.22 5.27
CA PHE A 91 2.01 -4.27 4.37
C PHE A 91 3.50 -4.57 4.21
N LEU A 92 4.00 -4.62 2.98
CA LEU A 92 5.41 -4.81 2.70
C LEU A 92 6.09 -3.52 2.26
N ARG A 93 5.63 -2.92 1.18
CA ARG A 93 6.23 -1.70 0.62
C ARG A 93 5.20 -0.84 -0.08
N SER A 94 5.52 0.46 -0.20
CA SER A 94 4.75 1.37 -1.03
C SER A 94 5.68 2.28 -1.82
N LYS A 95 5.16 2.80 -2.93
CA LYS A 95 5.86 3.77 -3.75
C LYS A 95 4.85 4.73 -4.38
N ASN A 96 5.22 6.01 -4.43
CA ASN A 96 4.39 7.04 -5.03
C ASN A 96 5.05 7.56 -6.30
N PHE A 97 4.28 7.63 -7.36
CA PHE A 97 4.71 8.21 -8.63
C PHE A 97 3.90 9.48 -8.87
N LYS A 98 4.57 10.62 -8.97
CA LYS A 98 3.90 11.86 -9.30
C LYS A 98 3.55 11.84 -10.78
N GLN A 99 2.26 12.00 -11.09
CA GLN A 99 1.78 12.09 -12.45
C GLN A 99 1.72 13.55 -12.89
N ARG A 100 2.30 13.84 -14.04
CA ARG A 100 2.18 15.15 -14.66
C ARG A 100 0.86 15.23 -15.42
N GLN A 101 0.18 16.32 -15.21
CA GLN A 101 -1.02 16.62 -16.00
C GLN A 101 -0.64 17.30 -17.30
#